data_a66477f7df39c8f5fb4a1fead15840f8
#
_entry.id   a66477f7df39c8f5fb4a1fead15840f8
#
_cell.length_a   1.000
_cell.length_b   1.000
_cell.length_c   1.000
_cell.angle_alpha   90.00
_cell.angle_beta   90.00
_cell.angle_gamma   90.00
#
_symmetry.space_group_name_H-M   'P 1'
#
loop_
_entity.id
_entity.type
_entity.pdbx_description
1 polymer ?
#
loop_
_entity_poly.entity_id
_entity_poly.type
_entity_poly.pdbx_seq_one_letter_code
_entity_poly.pdbx_strand_id
1 'polypeptide(L)'
;MRFCKITLKNLRKIFSEYFRNSADLIAESNFSVLKIGSIAAFIVIFLLNSITSTLLPWFDYSAVYIIMPFCSLPLFAIASYFQKHKKSPNVNLWRSFILAFSYLSILMGFIIYISAIHKNSVNFSQIYISIIFVFTPSLVILPQFLVSAFLIISEIIFLFFSYKIKEPLYFYIDFYSSIAAFICSTASSILIWRLRLSEFESRKKFKQLSRIDRLTGILNKVTFEEEVKLYLTSP
;
A
#
# COMPACT_ATOMS: atom_id res chain seq x y z
N MET A 1 -14.37 -1.84 -29.22
CA MET A 1 -14.23 -1.47 -27.79
C MET A 1 -14.96 -0.17 -27.52
N ARG A 2 -16.16 -0.19 -26.92
CA ARG A 2 -16.84 1.02 -26.47
C ARG A 2 -16.21 1.45 -25.16
N PHE A 3 -15.30 2.42 -25.19
CA PHE A 3 -14.90 3.15 -24.00
C PHE A 3 -16.13 3.92 -23.49
N CYS A 4 -16.82 3.33 -22.53
CA CYS A 4 -17.89 3.99 -21.82
C CYS A 4 -17.31 5.28 -21.22
N LYS A 5 -17.83 6.46 -21.61
CA LYS A 5 -17.49 7.75 -21.01
C LYS A 5 -17.93 7.69 -19.55
N ILE A 6 -17.02 7.23 -18.67
CA ILE A 6 -17.25 7.22 -17.23
C ILE A 6 -17.12 8.67 -16.78
N THR A 7 -18.23 9.32 -16.52
CA THR A 7 -18.26 10.67 -15.94
C THR A 7 -17.60 10.62 -14.55
N LEU A 8 -16.87 11.66 -14.14
CA LEU A 8 -16.25 11.81 -12.81
C LEU A 8 -17.21 11.50 -11.65
N LYS A 9 -18.50 11.82 -11.82
CA LYS A 9 -19.57 11.51 -10.86
C LYS A 9 -19.81 10.00 -10.71
N ASN A 10 -19.73 9.25 -11.81
CA ASN A 10 -19.86 7.79 -11.81
C ASN A 10 -18.64 7.12 -11.17
N LEU A 11 -17.44 7.62 -11.46
CA LEU A 11 -16.21 7.13 -10.80
C LEU A 11 -16.25 7.30 -9.28
N ARG A 12 -16.70 8.46 -8.79
CA ARG A 12 -16.83 8.72 -7.35
C ARG A 12 -17.85 7.77 -6.69
N LYS A 13 -18.96 7.47 -7.37
CA LYS A 13 -19.97 6.53 -6.87
C LYS A 13 -19.43 5.11 -6.81
N ILE A 14 -18.80 4.61 -7.89
CA ILE A 14 -18.17 3.28 -7.93
C ILE A 14 -17.10 3.15 -6.87
N PHE A 15 -16.28 4.19 -6.67
CA PHE A 15 -15.25 4.26 -5.66
C PHE A 15 -15.82 4.12 -4.23
N SER A 16 -16.85 4.90 -3.89
CA SER A 16 -17.47 4.81 -2.56
C SER A 16 -18.15 3.46 -2.34
N GLU A 17 -18.77 2.90 -3.37
CA GLU A 17 -19.38 1.58 -3.33
C GLU A 17 -18.35 0.46 -3.18
N TYR A 18 -17.21 0.55 -3.87
CA TYR A 18 -16.10 -0.38 -3.74
C TYR A 18 -15.61 -0.46 -2.29
N PHE A 19 -15.28 0.68 -1.68
CA PHE A 19 -14.77 0.70 -0.30
C PHE A 19 -15.83 0.26 0.72
N ARG A 20 -17.09 0.62 0.52
CA ARG A 20 -18.17 0.21 1.42
C ARG A 20 -18.45 -1.29 1.36
N ASN A 21 -18.57 -1.85 0.15
CA ASN A 21 -18.95 -3.25 -0.04
C ASN A 21 -17.80 -4.23 0.12
N SER A 22 -16.55 -3.75 0.05
CA SER A 22 -15.34 -4.56 0.19
C SER A 22 -14.54 -4.22 1.45
N ALA A 23 -15.14 -3.47 2.39
CA ALA A 23 -14.43 -2.93 3.56
C ALA A 23 -13.71 -4.02 4.37
N ASP A 24 -14.37 -5.14 4.68
CA ASP A 24 -13.75 -6.23 5.43
C ASP A 24 -12.64 -6.93 4.65
N LEU A 25 -12.87 -7.18 3.36
CA LEU A 25 -11.86 -7.83 2.50
C LEU A 25 -10.61 -6.96 2.35
N ILE A 26 -10.79 -5.64 2.18
CA ILE A 26 -9.68 -4.69 2.09
C ILE A 26 -8.93 -4.64 3.41
N ALA A 27 -9.64 -4.54 4.53
CA ALA A 27 -9.02 -4.49 5.85
C ALA A 27 -8.23 -5.78 6.14
N GLU A 28 -8.79 -6.94 5.85
CA GLU A 28 -8.15 -8.24 6.05
C GLU A 28 -6.92 -8.41 5.15
N SER A 29 -7.01 -8.01 3.89
CA SER A 29 -5.88 -8.00 2.96
C SER A 29 -4.77 -7.10 3.47
N ASN A 30 -5.07 -5.86 3.87
CA ASN A 30 -4.07 -4.93 4.39
C ASN A 30 -3.42 -5.45 5.67
N PHE A 31 -4.19 -5.98 6.63
CA PHE A 31 -3.61 -6.56 7.85
C PHE A 31 -2.70 -7.75 7.54
N SER A 32 -3.08 -8.63 6.61
CA SER A 32 -2.26 -9.76 6.19
C SER A 32 -0.94 -9.31 5.56
N VAL A 33 -1.01 -8.36 4.62
CA VAL A 33 0.17 -7.78 3.96
C VAL A 33 1.09 -7.09 4.97
N LEU A 34 0.52 -6.32 5.89
CA LEU A 34 1.29 -5.63 6.92
C LEU A 34 1.99 -6.60 7.89
N LYS A 35 1.34 -7.69 8.26
CA LYS A 35 1.97 -8.74 9.09
C LYS A 35 3.17 -9.37 8.38
N ILE A 36 2.96 -9.84 7.16
CA ILE A 36 4.02 -10.48 6.37
C ILE A 36 5.12 -9.46 6.08
N GLY A 37 4.76 -8.26 5.63
CA GLY A 37 5.68 -7.20 5.30
C GLY A 37 6.51 -6.72 6.48
N SER A 38 5.92 -6.62 7.68
CA SER A 38 6.64 -6.21 8.90
C SER A 38 7.67 -7.25 9.35
N ILE A 39 7.33 -8.54 9.29
CA ILE A 39 8.28 -9.63 9.60
C ILE A 39 9.37 -9.68 8.53
N ALA A 40 8.99 -9.63 7.26
CA ALA A 40 9.95 -9.64 6.16
C ALA A 40 10.91 -8.45 6.24
N ALA A 41 10.40 -7.24 6.52
CA ALA A 41 11.22 -6.05 6.72
C ALA A 41 12.20 -6.23 7.90
N PHE A 42 11.72 -6.76 9.04
CA PHE A 42 12.59 -7.05 10.19
C PHE A 42 13.71 -8.00 9.80
N ILE A 43 13.39 -9.15 9.22
CA ILE A 43 14.38 -10.19 8.87
C ILE A 43 15.36 -9.66 7.83
N VAL A 44 14.87 -9.07 6.74
CA VAL A 44 15.72 -8.61 5.63
C VAL A 44 16.66 -7.49 6.09
N ILE A 45 16.14 -6.47 6.78
CA ILE A 45 16.95 -5.34 7.22
C ILE A 45 17.96 -5.79 8.28
N PHE A 46 17.55 -6.66 9.20
CA PHE A 46 18.44 -7.22 10.22
C PHE A 46 19.57 -8.05 9.61
N LEU A 47 19.26 -8.92 8.66
CA LEU A 47 20.28 -9.73 7.94
C LEU A 47 21.21 -8.83 7.12
N LEU A 48 20.67 -7.87 6.37
CA LEU A 48 21.49 -6.94 5.60
C LEU A 48 22.45 -6.16 6.51
N ASN A 49 21.97 -5.65 7.64
CA ASN A 49 22.80 -4.94 8.59
C ASN A 49 23.90 -5.85 9.16
N SER A 50 23.57 -7.09 9.52
CA SER A 50 24.54 -8.05 10.04
C SER A 50 25.61 -8.41 9.01
N ILE A 51 25.22 -8.65 7.76
CA ILE A 51 26.15 -8.93 6.67
C ILE A 51 27.03 -7.72 6.38
N THR A 52 26.44 -6.52 6.28
CA THR A 52 27.20 -5.31 5.97
C THR A 52 28.18 -4.98 7.09
N SER A 53 27.81 -5.13 8.36
CA SER A 53 28.72 -4.89 9.51
C SER A 53 29.93 -5.81 9.52
N THR A 54 29.80 -7.03 8.97
CA THR A 54 30.92 -7.99 8.90
C THR A 54 31.78 -7.79 7.66
N LEU A 55 31.16 -7.48 6.51
CA LEU A 55 31.87 -7.37 5.23
C LEU A 55 32.45 -5.99 4.96
N LEU A 56 31.83 -4.94 5.51
CA LEU A 56 32.20 -3.54 5.27
C LEU A 56 32.47 -2.81 6.60
N PRO A 57 33.57 -3.13 7.30
CA PRO A 57 33.88 -2.52 8.61
C PRO A 57 34.14 -1.01 8.54
N TRP A 58 34.40 -0.46 7.36
CA TRP A 58 34.56 0.96 7.10
C TRP A 58 33.21 1.70 6.89
N PHE A 59 32.10 0.97 6.79
CA PHE A 59 30.77 1.56 6.64
C PHE A 59 30.32 2.20 7.94
N ASP A 60 29.93 3.48 7.87
CA ASP A 60 29.49 4.24 9.05
C ASP A 60 28.05 3.85 9.43
N TYR A 61 27.90 3.00 10.45
CA TYR A 61 26.61 2.56 10.97
C TYR A 61 26.02 3.62 11.89
N SER A 62 24.95 4.26 11.45
CA SER A 62 24.15 5.05 12.39
C SER A 62 23.19 4.16 13.19
N ALA A 63 22.77 4.65 14.36
CA ALA A 63 21.78 3.98 15.21
C ALA A 63 20.46 3.67 14.45
N VAL A 64 20.15 4.42 13.39
CA VAL A 64 18.95 4.24 12.58
C VAL A 64 18.93 2.87 11.90
N TYR A 65 20.06 2.34 11.43
CA TYR A 65 20.14 1.01 10.82
C TYR A 65 19.80 -0.10 11.81
N ILE A 66 20.08 0.12 13.10
CA ILE A 66 19.77 -0.84 14.17
C ILE A 66 18.31 -0.70 14.59
N ILE A 67 17.81 0.53 14.78
CA ILE A 67 16.47 0.80 15.30
C ILE A 67 15.38 0.45 14.28
N MET A 68 15.62 0.69 12.99
CA MET A 68 14.61 0.54 11.95
C MET A 68 13.96 -0.86 11.87
N PRO A 69 14.71 -1.98 11.88
CA PRO A 69 14.06 -3.30 11.88
C PRO A 69 13.14 -3.48 13.09
N PHE A 70 13.50 -2.97 14.26
CA PHE A 70 12.67 -3.08 15.46
C PHE A 70 11.39 -2.23 15.37
N CYS A 71 11.36 -1.13 14.61
CA CYS A 71 10.16 -0.33 14.38
C CYS A 71 9.07 -1.10 13.62
N SER A 72 9.40 -2.16 12.90
CA SER A 72 8.43 -3.01 12.20
C SER A 72 7.67 -3.97 13.13
N LEU A 73 8.24 -4.37 14.25
CA LEU A 73 7.64 -5.33 15.18
C LEU A 73 6.34 -4.83 15.84
N PRO A 74 6.25 -3.58 16.34
CA PRO A 74 4.98 -3.02 16.83
C PRO A 74 3.88 -3.06 15.78
N LEU A 75 4.20 -2.80 14.52
CA LEU A 75 3.21 -2.82 13.43
C LEU A 75 2.69 -4.23 13.19
N PHE A 76 3.55 -5.26 13.25
CA PHE A 76 3.13 -6.65 13.23
C PHE A 76 2.18 -6.99 14.39
N ALA A 77 2.53 -6.58 15.61
CA ALA A 77 1.72 -6.83 16.80
C ALA A 77 0.35 -6.17 16.70
N ILE A 78 0.30 -4.89 16.30
CA ILE A 78 -0.95 -4.13 16.13
C ILE A 78 -1.81 -4.73 15.01
N ALA A 79 -1.22 -5.09 13.86
CA ALA A 79 -1.94 -5.72 12.76
C ALA A 79 -2.54 -7.07 13.18
N SER A 80 -1.77 -7.88 13.92
CA SER A 80 -2.23 -9.17 14.47
C SER A 80 -3.36 -8.99 15.48
N TYR A 81 -3.25 -7.99 16.35
CA TYR A 81 -4.29 -7.65 17.32
C TYR A 81 -5.59 -7.23 16.63
N PHE A 82 -5.53 -6.31 15.64
CA PHE A 82 -6.72 -5.84 14.92
C PHE A 82 -7.37 -6.94 14.08
N GLN A 83 -6.58 -7.84 13.50
CA GLN A 83 -7.09 -8.98 12.76
C GLN A 83 -7.83 -9.96 13.67
N LYS A 84 -7.37 -10.16 14.91
CA LYS A 84 -8.01 -11.03 15.90
C LYS A 84 -9.27 -10.38 16.53
N HIS A 85 -9.22 -9.06 16.80
CA HIS A 85 -10.31 -8.31 17.46
C HIS A 85 -11.06 -7.46 16.41
N LYS A 86 -11.78 -8.14 15.52
CA LYS A 86 -12.59 -7.48 14.49
C LYS A 86 -13.69 -6.63 15.10
N LYS A 87 -13.88 -5.44 14.55
CA LYS A 87 -15.00 -4.53 14.83
C LYS A 87 -15.90 -4.43 13.59
N SER A 88 -16.76 -3.41 13.54
CA SER A 88 -17.56 -3.17 12.34
C SER A 88 -16.69 -2.96 11.08
N PRO A 89 -17.18 -3.32 9.88
CA PRO A 89 -16.42 -3.25 8.63
C PRO A 89 -15.73 -1.91 8.40
N ASN A 90 -16.46 -0.81 8.61
CA ASN A 90 -15.93 0.54 8.43
C ASN A 90 -14.80 0.87 9.41
N VAL A 91 -14.92 0.45 10.67
CA VAL A 91 -13.88 0.67 11.69
C VAL A 91 -12.62 -0.12 11.35
N ASN A 92 -12.76 -1.37 10.90
CA ASN A 92 -11.63 -2.20 10.49
C ASN A 92 -10.94 -1.60 9.27
N LEU A 93 -11.71 -1.08 8.31
CA LEU A 93 -11.17 -0.41 7.13
C LEU A 93 -10.30 0.80 7.52
N TRP A 94 -10.81 1.69 8.37
CA TRP A 94 -10.04 2.84 8.83
C TRP A 94 -8.79 2.46 9.62
N ARG A 95 -8.87 1.45 10.51
CA ARG A 95 -7.71 0.92 11.23
C ARG A 95 -6.65 0.40 10.25
N SER A 96 -7.07 -0.32 9.21
CA SER A 96 -6.16 -0.84 8.21
C SER A 96 -5.49 0.27 7.41
N PHE A 97 -6.20 1.37 7.09
CA PHE A 97 -5.65 2.53 6.40
C PHE A 97 -4.61 3.27 7.25
N ILE A 98 -4.93 3.55 8.51
CA ILE A 98 -4.00 4.22 9.42
C ILE A 98 -2.74 3.39 9.58
N LEU A 99 -2.87 2.08 9.80
CA LEU A 99 -1.73 1.20 9.99
C LEU A 99 -0.89 1.06 8.73
N ALA A 100 -1.53 0.95 7.55
CA ALA A 100 -0.86 0.90 6.25
C ALA A 100 -0.09 2.19 5.96
N PHE A 101 -0.71 3.35 6.25
CA PHE A 101 -0.05 4.64 6.08
C PHE A 101 1.14 4.81 7.03
N SER A 102 1.00 4.38 8.28
CA SER A 102 2.10 4.39 9.26
C SER A 102 3.27 3.51 8.81
N TYR A 103 2.98 2.30 8.31
CA TYR A 103 3.99 1.40 7.77
C TYR A 103 4.75 2.03 6.59
N LEU A 104 4.02 2.57 5.62
CA LEU A 104 4.62 3.24 4.47
C LEU A 104 5.45 4.47 4.88
N SER A 105 4.97 5.24 5.87
CA SER A 105 5.68 6.43 6.36
C SER A 105 6.99 6.08 7.06
N ILE A 106 7.01 5.03 7.87
CA ILE A 106 8.23 4.54 8.52
C ILE A 106 9.22 4.02 7.48
N LEU A 107 8.74 3.20 6.54
CA LEU A 107 9.57 2.65 5.47
C LEU A 107 10.17 3.77 4.60
N MET A 108 9.35 4.73 4.19
CA MET A 108 9.77 5.86 3.36
C MET A 108 10.74 6.78 4.10
N GLY A 109 10.47 7.09 5.36
CA GLY A 109 11.35 7.90 6.20
C GLY A 109 12.74 7.27 6.34
N PHE A 110 12.81 5.96 6.55
CA PHE A 110 14.08 5.23 6.59
C PHE A 110 14.82 5.30 5.24
N ILE A 111 14.10 5.09 4.13
CA ILE A 111 14.71 5.12 2.81
C ILE A 111 15.20 6.51 2.44
N ILE A 112 14.44 7.56 2.77
CA ILE A 112 14.90 8.96 2.58
C ILE A 112 16.14 9.20 3.43
N TYR A 113 16.17 8.71 4.67
CA TYR A 113 17.33 8.85 5.52
C TYR A 113 18.59 8.21 4.90
N ILE A 114 18.53 6.94 4.50
CA ILE A 114 19.70 6.24 3.93
C ILE A 114 20.08 6.77 2.54
N SER A 115 19.13 7.29 1.77
CA SER A 115 19.36 7.73 0.40
C SER A 115 19.82 9.18 0.28
N ALA A 116 19.43 10.04 1.22
CA ALA A 116 19.69 11.48 1.11
C ALA A 116 20.41 12.08 2.33
N ILE A 117 20.19 11.58 3.54
CA ILE A 117 20.65 12.21 4.77
C ILE A 117 21.91 11.56 5.32
N HIS A 118 22.03 10.24 5.18
CA HIS A 118 23.14 9.49 5.78
C HIS A 118 24.47 9.93 5.17
N LYS A 119 25.51 10.00 6.00
CA LYS A 119 26.86 10.42 5.61
C LYS A 119 27.42 9.68 4.41
N ASN A 120 27.15 8.38 4.29
CA ASN A 120 27.57 7.57 3.15
C ASN A 120 26.83 7.91 1.85
N SER A 121 25.74 8.68 1.91
CA SER A 121 24.96 9.06 0.72
C SER A 121 25.46 10.32 0.02
N VAL A 122 26.35 11.10 0.66
CA VAL A 122 26.79 12.41 0.15
C VAL A 122 27.43 12.30 -1.23
N ASN A 123 28.29 11.30 -1.41
CA ASN A 123 29.06 11.09 -2.63
C ASN A 123 28.56 9.88 -3.46
N PHE A 124 27.32 9.46 -3.26
CA PHE A 124 26.73 8.34 -4.00
C PHE A 124 25.26 8.61 -4.33
N SER A 125 24.88 8.29 -5.55
CA SER A 125 23.47 8.16 -5.91
C SER A 125 22.93 6.79 -5.46
N GLN A 126 21.74 6.79 -4.88
CA GLN A 126 21.10 5.57 -4.39
C GLN A 126 19.71 5.42 -4.97
N ILE A 127 19.45 4.26 -5.56
CA ILE A 127 18.18 3.94 -6.24
C ILE A 127 17.08 3.41 -5.30
N TYR A 128 17.32 3.34 -4.00
CA TYR A 128 16.35 2.76 -3.06
C TYR A 128 15.00 3.47 -3.08
N ILE A 129 15.00 4.81 -3.15
CA ILE A 129 13.75 5.58 -3.20
C ILE A 129 12.95 5.28 -4.47
N SER A 130 13.64 5.13 -5.61
CA SER A 130 13.01 4.81 -6.89
C SER A 130 12.32 3.44 -6.84
N ILE A 131 12.97 2.45 -6.22
CA ILE A 131 12.41 1.10 -6.05
C ILE A 131 11.14 1.17 -5.21
N ILE A 132 11.20 1.83 -4.06
CA ILE A 132 10.04 1.92 -3.17
C ILE A 132 8.88 2.69 -3.80
N PHE A 133 9.14 3.75 -4.54
CA PHE A 133 8.09 4.47 -5.26
C PHE A 133 7.32 3.54 -6.19
N VAL A 134 8.01 2.73 -6.99
CA VAL A 134 7.36 1.81 -7.93
C VAL A 134 6.53 0.74 -7.20
N PHE A 135 6.98 0.25 -6.04
CA PHE A 135 6.28 -0.80 -5.31
C PHE A 135 5.17 -0.29 -4.38
N THR A 136 5.24 0.96 -3.92
CA THR A 136 4.25 1.53 -2.96
C THR A 136 2.78 1.29 -3.34
N PRO A 137 2.34 1.50 -4.60
CA PRO A 137 0.94 1.30 -4.97
C PRO A 137 0.46 -0.14 -4.91
N SER A 138 1.36 -1.12 -4.98
CA SER A 138 1.03 -2.55 -4.94
C SER A 138 1.02 -3.13 -3.55
N LEU A 139 1.76 -2.54 -2.60
CA LEU A 139 1.94 -3.08 -1.25
C LEU A 139 0.63 -3.10 -0.45
N VAL A 140 -0.16 -2.03 -0.51
CA VAL A 140 -1.38 -1.89 0.31
C VAL A 140 -2.54 -1.35 -0.52
N ILE A 141 -3.76 -1.63 -0.06
CA ILE A 141 -4.97 -1.12 -0.69
C ILE A 141 -5.40 0.16 0.02
N LEU A 142 -4.99 1.30 -0.53
CA LEU A 142 -5.36 2.64 -0.06
C LEU A 142 -6.14 3.38 -1.14
N PRO A 143 -6.97 4.38 -0.77
CA PRO A 143 -7.57 5.30 -1.72
C PRO A 143 -6.52 5.99 -2.59
N GLN A 144 -6.75 6.04 -3.90
CA GLN A 144 -5.80 6.55 -4.89
C GLN A 144 -5.25 7.95 -4.53
N PHE A 145 -6.12 8.84 -4.05
CA PHE A 145 -5.71 10.20 -3.68
C PHE A 145 -4.74 10.22 -2.49
N LEU A 146 -4.86 9.27 -1.53
CA LEU A 146 -3.93 9.14 -0.41
C LEU A 146 -2.57 8.64 -0.87
N VAL A 147 -2.54 7.66 -1.79
CA VAL A 147 -1.30 7.17 -2.38
C VAL A 147 -0.60 8.29 -3.14
N SER A 148 -1.32 9.02 -3.99
CA SER A 148 -0.74 10.12 -4.76
C SER A 148 -0.22 11.24 -3.86
N ALA A 149 -0.97 11.65 -2.84
CA ALA A 149 -0.53 12.66 -1.89
C ALA A 149 0.72 12.21 -1.12
N PHE A 150 0.75 10.95 -0.68
CA PHE A 150 1.89 10.36 0.00
C PHE A 150 3.15 10.39 -0.87
N LEU A 151 3.05 9.98 -2.13
CA LEU A 151 4.17 9.98 -3.07
C LEU A 151 4.68 11.40 -3.34
N ILE A 152 3.78 12.37 -3.55
CA ILE A 152 4.16 13.79 -3.77
C ILE A 152 4.91 14.34 -2.56
N ILE A 153 4.39 14.13 -1.35
CA ILE A 153 5.02 14.61 -0.13
C ILE A 153 6.40 13.96 0.05
N SER A 154 6.49 12.66 -0.17
CA SER A 154 7.75 11.92 -0.04
C SER A 154 8.80 12.40 -1.05
N GLU A 155 8.40 12.68 -2.29
CA GLU A 155 9.29 13.21 -3.33
C GLU A 155 9.82 14.60 -2.96
N ILE A 156 8.94 15.50 -2.50
CA ILE A 156 9.34 16.84 -2.08
C ILE A 156 10.36 16.77 -0.93
N ILE A 157 10.09 15.91 0.07
CA ILE A 157 11.00 15.74 1.22
C ILE A 157 12.35 15.18 0.75
N PHE A 158 12.33 14.15 -0.10
CA PHE A 158 13.56 13.55 -0.62
C PHE A 158 14.41 14.56 -1.41
N LEU A 159 13.80 15.27 -2.35
CA LEU A 159 14.50 16.25 -3.17
C LEU A 159 15.04 17.40 -2.33
N PHE A 160 14.32 17.85 -1.30
CA PHE A 160 14.79 18.88 -0.39
C PHE A 160 16.07 18.46 0.34
N PHE A 161 16.10 17.24 0.93
CA PHE A 161 17.29 16.76 1.63
C PHE A 161 18.43 16.44 0.66
N SER A 162 18.15 15.83 -0.48
CA SER A 162 19.15 15.53 -1.50
C SER A 162 19.83 16.82 -2.01
N TYR A 163 19.04 17.86 -2.28
CA TYR A 163 19.58 19.18 -2.69
C TYR A 163 20.47 19.84 -1.62
N LYS A 164 20.12 19.69 -0.34
CA LYS A 164 20.87 20.32 0.77
C LYS A 164 22.15 19.61 1.14
N ILE A 165 22.22 18.30 0.94
CA ILE A 165 23.26 17.45 1.54
C ILE A 165 24.22 16.90 0.49
N LYS A 166 23.72 16.57 -0.72
CA LYS A 166 24.53 15.92 -1.75
C LYS A 166 25.30 16.92 -2.59
N GLU A 167 26.42 16.45 -3.14
CA GLU A 167 27.12 17.17 -4.20
C GLU A 167 26.25 17.33 -5.45
N PRO A 168 26.39 18.42 -6.23
CA PRO A 168 25.51 18.74 -7.34
C PRO A 168 25.34 17.59 -8.36
N LEU A 169 26.42 16.87 -8.66
CA LEU A 169 26.39 15.75 -9.61
C LEU A 169 25.42 14.64 -9.14
N TYR A 170 25.55 14.22 -7.87
CA TYR A 170 24.70 13.15 -7.30
C TYR A 170 23.28 13.61 -7.08
N PHE A 171 23.08 14.90 -6.74
CA PHE A 171 21.74 15.48 -6.68
C PHE A 171 21.03 15.39 -8.03
N TYR A 172 21.68 15.76 -9.14
CA TYR A 172 21.04 15.67 -10.46
C TYR A 172 20.69 14.23 -10.86
N ILE A 173 21.56 13.27 -10.55
CA ILE A 173 21.27 11.85 -10.81
C ILE A 173 20.05 11.39 -10.01
N ASP A 174 20.00 11.74 -8.72
CA ASP A 174 18.87 11.42 -7.84
C ASP A 174 17.58 12.11 -8.31
N PHE A 175 17.64 13.37 -8.71
CA PHE A 175 16.52 14.13 -9.21
C PHE A 175 15.89 13.48 -10.44
N TYR A 176 16.68 13.12 -11.45
CA TYR A 176 16.16 12.47 -12.65
C TYR A 176 15.61 11.07 -12.34
N SER A 177 16.32 10.29 -11.53
CA SER A 177 15.90 8.93 -11.20
C SER A 177 14.62 8.90 -10.34
N SER A 178 14.49 9.79 -9.38
CA SER A 178 13.31 9.86 -8.52
C SER A 178 12.08 10.39 -9.25
N ILE A 179 12.22 11.39 -10.10
CA ILE A 179 11.11 11.88 -10.96
C ILE A 179 10.66 10.78 -11.93
N ALA A 180 11.58 10.09 -12.58
CA ALA A 180 11.23 8.98 -13.46
C ALA A 180 10.46 7.89 -12.68
N ALA A 181 10.92 7.52 -11.50
CA ALA A 181 10.26 6.56 -10.62
C ALA A 181 8.89 7.05 -10.15
N PHE A 182 8.75 8.34 -9.82
CA PHE A 182 7.48 8.96 -9.44
C PHE A 182 6.45 8.88 -10.57
N ILE A 183 6.86 9.17 -11.81
CA ILE A 183 5.99 9.04 -13.00
C ILE A 183 5.56 7.58 -13.19
N CYS A 184 6.51 6.63 -13.14
CA CYS A 184 6.23 5.20 -13.25
C CYS A 184 5.29 4.72 -12.13
N SER A 185 5.51 5.16 -10.89
CA SER A 185 4.68 4.85 -9.74
C SER A 185 3.25 5.36 -9.90
N THR A 186 3.10 6.59 -10.36
CA THR A 186 1.77 7.19 -10.61
C THR A 186 1.02 6.44 -11.69
N ALA A 187 1.68 6.08 -12.80
CA ALA A 187 1.11 5.29 -13.87
C ALA A 187 0.69 3.89 -13.38
N SER A 188 1.58 3.20 -12.66
CA SER A 188 1.32 1.89 -12.05
C SER A 188 0.15 1.95 -11.08
N SER A 189 0.08 2.98 -10.24
CA SER A 189 -1.01 3.21 -9.29
C SER A 189 -2.37 3.31 -9.99
N ILE A 190 -2.45 4.07 -11.09
CA ILE A 190 -3.67 4.20 -11.89
C ILE A 190 -4.07 2.85 -12.52
N LEU A 191 -3.10 2.10 -13.04
CA LEU A 191 -3.35 0.78 -13.63
C LEU A 191 -3.85 -0.22 -12.59
N ILE A 192 -3.18 -0.33 -11.45
CA ILE A 192 -3.57 -1.23 -10.35
C ILE A 192 -4.99 -0.87 -9.88
N TRP A 193 -5.31 0.41 -9.76
CA TRP A 193 -6.63 0.87 -9.38
C TRP A 193 -7.71 0.46 -10.38
N ARG A 194 -7.45 0.66 -11.67
CA ARG A 194 -8.36 0.23 -12.74
C ARG A 194 -8.60 -1.28 -12.72
N LEU A 195 -7.54 -2.08 -12.53
CA LEU A 195 -7.65 -3.53 -12.43
C LEU A 195 -8.51 -3.95 -11.24
N ARG A 196 -8.29 -3.36 -10.06
CA ARG A 196 -9.11 -3.63 -8.86
C ARG A 196 -10.58 -3.28 -9.04
N LEU A 197 -10.88 -2.13 -9.65
CA LEU A 197 -12.27 -1.74 -9.94
C LEU A 197 -12.92 -2.68 -10.96
N SER A 198 -12.20 -3.05 -12.02
CA SER A 198 -12.69 -4.00 -13.04
C SER A 198 -12.97 -5.39 -12.42
N GLU A 199 -12.09 -5.86 -11.55
CA GLU A 199 -12.28 -7.11 -10.82
C GLU A 199 -13.50 -7.05 -9.89
N PHE A 200 -13.68 -5.95 -9.17
CA PHE A 200 -14.85 -5.73 -8.32
C PHE A 200 -16.16 -5.75 -9.13
N GLU A 201 -16.21 -5.03 -10.25
CA GLU A 201 -17.38 -5.04 -11.13
C GLU A 201 -17.66 -6.43 -11.71
N SER A 202 -16.61 -7.16 -12.09
CA SER A 202 -16.75 -8.54 -12.60
C SER A 202 -17.30 -9.48 -11.53
N ARG A 203 -16.78 -9.41 -10.30
CA ARG A 203 -17.30 -10.18 -9.15
C ARG A 203 -18.75 -9.83 -8.84
N LYS A 204 -19.12 -8.53 -8.91
CA LYS A 204 -20.51 -8.10 -8.72
C LYS A 204 -21.45 -8.70 -9.78
N LYS A 205 -21.05 -8.65 -11.04
CA LYS A 205 -21.80 -9.27 -12.15
C LYS A 205 -21.91 -10.78 -11.98
N PHE A 206 -20.83 -11.44 -11.59
CA PHE A 206 -20.81 -12.87 -11.32
C PHE A 206 -21.79 -13.26 -10.20
N LYS A 207 -21.79 -12.49 -9.09
CA LYS A 207 -22.76 -12.68 -8.01
C LYS A 207 -24.20 -12.50 -8.49
N GLN A 208 -24.47 -11.49 -9.31
CA GLN A 208 -25.82 -11.27 -9.87
C GLN A 208 -26.27 -12.41 -10.79
N LEU A 209 -25.36 -12.89 -11.65
CA LEU A 209 -25.65 -14.02 -12.56
C LEU A 209 -25.79 -15.37 -11.80
N SER A 210 -25.08 -15.52 -10.67
CA SER A 210 -25.15 -16.71 -9.82
C SER A 210 -26.38 -16.71 -8.91
N ARG A 211 -27.12 -15.60 -8.78
CA ARG A 211 -28.34 -15.54 -7.94
C ARG A 211 -29.50 -16.32 -8.50
N ILE A 212 -29.54 -16.50 -9.80
CA ILE A 212 -30.60 -17.19 -10.51
C ILE A 212 -30.07 -18.55 -11.02
N ASP A 213 -30.74 -19.61 -10.72
CA ASP A 213 -30.48 -20.92 -11.31
C ASP A 213 -30.80 -20.88 -12.81
N ARG A 214 -29.79 -21.17 -13.64
CA ARG A 214 -29.89 -21.04 -15.10
C ARG A 214 -30.86 -22.01 -15.76
N LEU A 215 -31.17 -23.13 -15.09
CA LEU A 215 -32.07 -24.16 -15.62
C LEU A 215 -33.50 -23.84 -15.28
N THR A 216 -33.76 -23.34 -14.08
CA THR A 216 -35.11 -23.14 -13.57
C THR A 216 -35.59 -21.69 -13.62
N GLY A 217 -34.68 -20.73 -13.78
CA GLY A 217 -35.00 -19.30 -13.74
C GLY A 217 -35.40 -18.78 -12.34
N ILE A 218 -35.28 -19.62 -11.30
CA ILE A 218 -35.62 -19.31 -9.91
C ILE A 218 -34.36 -18.92 -9.15
N LEU A 219 -34.51 -18.26 -8.00
CA LEU A 219 -33.40 -17.99 -7.09
C LEU A 219 -32.67 -19.29 -6.73
N ASN A 220 -31.35 -19.25 -6.83
CA ASN A 220 -30.53 -20.36 -6.38
C ASN A 220 -30.69 -20.53 -4.84
N LYS A 221 -30.53 -21.75 -4.32
CA LYS A 221 -30.74 -22.12 -2.92
C LYS A 221 -30.03 -21.18 -1.94
N VAL A 222 -28.77 -20.81 -2.20
CA VAL A 222 -27.98 -19.94 -1.32
C VAL A 222 -28.57 -18.54 -1.27
N THR A 223 -28.98 -18.01 -2.40
CA THR A 223 -29.60 -16.67 -2.48
C THR A 223 -30.99 -16.65 -1.82
N PHE A 224 -31.76 -17.73 -1.98
CA PHE A 224 -33.03 -17.87 -1.32
C PHE A 224 -32.87 -17.90 0.21
N GLU A 225 -31.94 -18.66 0.73
CA GLU A 225 -31.64 -18.73 2.18
C GLU A 225 -31.16 -17.36 2.73
N GLU A 226 -30.33 -16.61 1.98
CA GLU A 226 -29.89 -15.25 2.35
C GLU A 226 -31.07 -14.27 2.41
N GLU A 227 -31.98 -14.30 1.44
CA GLU A 227 -33.16 -13.41 1.40
C GLU A 227 -34.17 -13.75 2.49
N VAL A 228 -34.45 -15.02 2.74
CA VAL A 228 -35.31 -15.46 3.86
C VAL A 228 -34.72 -14.99 5.20
N LYS A 229 -33.42 -15.14 5.39
CA LYS A 229 -32.76 -14.70 6.62
C LYS A 229 -32.82 -13.19 6.81
N LEU A 230 -32.65 -12.41 5.75
CA LEU A 230 -32.83 -10.96 5.75
C LEU A 230 -34.26 -10.55 6.11
N TYR A 231 -35.23 -11.26 5.55
CA TYR A 231 -36.66 -11.00 5.82
C TYR A 231 -37.04 -11.30 7.27
N LEU A 232 -36.50 -12.39 7.85
CA LEU A 232 -36.73 -12.77 9.24
C LEU A 232 -36.01 -11.90 10.27
N THR A 233 -34.95 -11.16 9.86
CA THR A 233 -34.15 -10.29 10.74
C THR A 233 -34.47 -8.80 10.57
N SER A 234 -35.33 -8.44 9.62
CA SER A 234 -35.83 -7.07 9.48
C SER A 234 -36.92 -6.80 10.54
N PRO A 235 -36.77 -5.75 11.37
CA PRO A 235 -37.73 -5.38 12.41
C PRO A 235 -39.06 -4.92 11.83
#